data_af27a8d5965abe440819df67baea41b1
#
_entry.id   af27a8d5965abe440819df67baea41b1
#
_cell.length_a   1.000
_cell.length_b   1.000
_cell.length_c   1.000
_cell.angle_alpha   90.00
_cell.angle_beta   90.00
_cell.angle_gamma   90.00
#
_symmetry.space_group_name_H-M   'P 1'
#
loop_
_entity.id
_entity.type
_entity.pdbx_description
1 polymer ?
#
loop_
_entity_poly.entity_id
_entity_poly.type
_entity_poly.pdbx_seq_one_letter_code
_entity_poly.pdbx_strand_id
1 'polypeptide(L)'
;MILLDTDVLLDVALDRAPHAEASAALLELLERRPRMAFVSWHTVANFFYLARPSRGAQQSREFLTDLTGFVSVAPTDTEDLRYAASLALPDLEDAMQVAAARACGAQYIATRNVKDFRKSPVPARTPEELLEELG
;
A
#
# COMPACT_ATOMS: atom_id res chain seq x y z
N MET A 1 0.29 -11.62 5.16
CA MET A 1 0.13 -10.77 3.96
C MET A 1 0.02 -9.32 4.37
N ILE A 2 0.48 -8.44 3.52
CA ILE A 2 0.58 -7.01 3.82
C ILE A 2 0.00 -6.22 2.64
N LEU A 3 -0.85 -5.25 2.94
CA LEU A 3 -1.31 -4.28 1.94
C LEU A 3 -0.42 -3.04 2.03
N LEU A 4 0.13 -2.62 0.90
CA LEU A 4 0.97 -1.43 0.81
C LEU A 4 0.12 -0.21 0.48
N ASP A 5 0.18 0.82 1.33
CA ASP A 5 -0.50 2.09 1.07
C ASP A 5 0.27 2.90 0.02
N THR A 6 -0.41 3.80 -0.63
CA THR A 6 0.15 4.64 -1.71
C THR A 6 1.41 5.39 -1.27
N ASP A 7 1.44 5.91 -0.04
CA ASP A 7 2.57 6.71 0.44
C ASP A 7 3.88 5.92 0.47
N VAL A 8 3.81 4.61 0.78
CA VAL A 8 5.00 3.76 0.80
C VAL A 8 5.61 3.65 -0.61
N LEU A 9 4.77 3.45 -1.61
CA LEU A 9 5.22 3.38 -3.00
C LEU A 9 5.78 4.71 -3.49
N LEU A 10 5.13 5.81 -3.13
CA LEU A 10 5.58 7.15 -3.52
C LEU A 10 6.92 7.50 -2.88
N ASP A 11 7.12 7.12 -1.62
CA ASP A 11 8.39 7.37 -0.95
C ASP A 11 9.57 6.70 -1.66
N VAL A 12 9.35 5.48 -2.14
CA VAL A 12 10.37 4.76 -2.90
C VAL A 12 10.58 5.37 -4.28
N ALA A 13 9.48 5.55 -5.02
CA ALA A 13 9.56 6.02 -6.41
C ALA A 13 10.12 7.44 -6.54
N LEU A 14 9.84 8.30 -5.55
CA LEU A 14 10.28 9.71 -5.54
C LEU A 14 11.48 9.94 -4.62
N ASP A 15 12.01 8.89 -4.03
CA ASP A 15 13.16 8.95 -3.11
C ASP A 15 12.98 10.02 -2.03
N ARG A 16 11.85 9.99 -1.33
CA ARG A 16 11.50 11.03 -0.36
C ARG A 16 12.11 10.77 1.01
N ALA A 17 13.12 11.57 1.38
CA ALA A 17 13.72 11.53 2.71
C ALA A 17 12.72 12.07 3.75
N PRO A 18 12.70 11.55 4.97
CA PRO A 18 13.52 10.45 5.50
C PRO A 18 12.91 9.06 5.30
N HIS A 19 11.79 8.97 4.59
CA HIS A 19 10.95 7.76 4.53
C HIS A 19 11.43 6.73 3.52
N ALA A 20 12.13 7.17 2.46
CA ALA A 20 12.50 6.30 1.34
C ALA A 20 13.34 5.10 1.76
N GLU A 21 14.25 5.28 2.70
CA GLU A 21 15.16 4.21 3.12
C GLU A 21 14.38 3.02 3.71
N ALA A 22 13.50 3.27 4.67
CA ALA A 22 12.72 2.21 5.31
C ALA A 22 11.72 1.60 4.34
N SER A 23 11.06 2.42 3.53
CA SER A 23 10.10 1.93 2.53
C SER A 23 10.78 1.07 1.48
N ALA A 24 11.95 1.47 1.00
CA ALA A 24 12.72 0.66 0.05
C ALA A 24 13.18 -0.65 0.67
N ALA A 25 13.64 -0.63 1.92
CA ALA A 25 14.05 -1.84 2.62
C ALA A 25 12.87 -2.81 2.79
N LEU A 26 11.68 -2.29 3.07
CA LEU A 26 10.48 -3.12 3.16
C LEU A 26 10.16 -3.77 1.82
N LEU A 27 10.20 -3.02 0.71
CA LEU A 27 9.96 -3.58 -0.62
C LEU A 27 11.00 -4.66 -0.97
N GLU A 28 12.27 -4.45 -0.64
CA GLU A 28 13.31 -5.46 -0.84
C GLU A 28 13.04 -6.74 -0.06
N LEU A 29 12.58 -6.61 1.18
CA LEU A 29 12.21 -7.75 2.00
C LEU A 29 11.06 -8.53 1.37
N LEU A 30 10.03 -7.82 0.92
CA LEU A 30 8.84 -8.42 0.31
C LEU A 30 9.14 -9.07 -1.05
N GLU A 31 10.09 -8.52 -1.79
CA GLU A 31 10.55 -9.11 -3.05
C GLU A 31 11.11 -10.51 -2.84
N ARG A 32 11.73 -10.75 -1.70
CA ARG A 32 12.26 -12.06 -1.34
C ARG A 32 11.22 -13.00 -0.72
N ARG A 33 10.00 -12.50 -0.51
CA ARG A 33 8.89 -13.27 0.08
C ARG A 33 7.67 -13.17 -0.82
N PRO A 34 7.65 -13.93 -1.94
CA PRO A 34 6.57 -13.80 -2.93
C PRO A 34 5.21 -14.11 -2.32
N ARG A 35 4.19 -13.46 -2.85
CA ARG A 35 2.79 -13.62 -2.46
C ARG A 35 2.43 -13.01 -1.11
N MET A 36 3.31 -12.21 -0.50
CA MET A 36 3.01 -11.53 0.75
C MET A 36 2.44 -10.14 0.57
N ALA A 37 2.78 -9.47 -0.52
CA ALA A 37 2.48 -8.06 -0.69
C ALA A 37 1.35 -7.83 -1.70
N PHE A 38 0.45 -6.90 -1.35
CA PHE A 38 -0.70 -6.53 -2.17
C PHE A 38 -0.84 -5.01 -2.19
N VAL A 39 -1.48 -4.51 -3.24
CA VAL A 39 -1.93 -3.12 -3.33
C VAL A 39 -3.39 -3.11 -3.73
N SER A 40 -4.12 -2.06 -3.37
CA SER A 40 -5.48 -1.88 -3.86
C SER A 40 -5.45 -1.40 -5.30
N TRP A 41 -6.55 -1.66 -6.04
CA TRP A 41 -6.65 -1.19 -7.41
C TRP A 41 -6.59 0.34 -7.49
N HIS A 42 -7.25 1.03 -6.56
CA HIS A 42 -7.22 2.49 -6.56
C HIS A 42 -5.84 3.08 -6.23
N THR A 43 -5.01 2.36 -5.45
CA THR A 43 -3.62 2.78 -5.20
C THR A 43 -2.83 2.88 -6.49
N VAL A 44 -3.08 2.01 -7.47
CA VAL A 44 -2.41 2.06 -8.77
C VAL A 44 -2.65 3.41 -9.45
N ALA A 45 -3.90 3.85 -9.49
CA ALA A 45 -4.25 5.15 -10.08
C ALA A 45 -3.70 6.32 -9.27
N ASN A 46 -3.86 6.29 -7.95
CA ASN A 46 -3.35 7.33 -7.06
C ASN A 46 -1.84 7.49 -7.20
N PHE A 47 -1.13 6.39 -7.20
CA PHE A 47 0.32 6.41 -7.39
C PHE A 47 0.70 7.08 -8.71
N PHE A 48 0.08 6.65 -9.81
CA PHE A 48 0.41 7.18 -11.13
C PHE A 48 0.24 8.69 -11.19
N TYR A 49 -0.91 9.18 -10.75
CA TYR A 49 -1.20 10.62 -10.84
C TYR A 49 -0.36 11.46 -9.88
N LEU A 50 0.07 10.91 -8.75
CA LEU A 50 0.92 11.62 -7.81
C LEU A 50 2.41 11.54 -8.17
N ALA A 51 2.85 10.47 -8.79
CA ALA A 51 4.25 10.30 -9.19
C ALA A 51 4.57 10.98 -10.53
N ARG A 52 3.59 11.07 -11.41
CA ARG A 52 3.77 11.56 -12.77
C ARG A 52 4.44 12.94 -12.88
N PRO A 53 4.07 13.97 -12.08
CA PRO A 53 4.69 15.28 -12.21
C PRO A 53 6.21 15.28 -12.01
N SER A 54 6.71 14.40 -11.13
CA SER A 54 8.14 14.33 -10.79
C SER A 54 8.89 13.27 -11.57
N ARG A 55 8.25 12.13 -11.80
CA ARG A 55 8.91 10.95 -12.37
C ARG A 55 8.64 10.76 -13.87
N GLY A 56 7.55 11.35 -14.37
CA GLY A 56 7.11 11.17 -15.75
C GLY A 56 6.18 9.99 -15.91
N ALA A 57 5.36 10.02 -16.97
CA ALA A 57 4.34 9.00 -17.21
C ALA A 57 4.95 7.62 -17.48
N GLN A 58 5.98 7.56 -18.32
CA GLN A 58 6.58 6.27 -18.68
C GLN A 58 7.27 5.61 -17.50
N GLN A 59 8.09 6.35 -16.76
CA GLN A 59 8.80 5.81 -15.60
C GLN A 59 7.83 5.40 -14.48
N SER A 60 6.73 6.13 -14.32
CA SER A 60 5.69 5.77 -13.34
C SER A 60 5.01 4.45 -13.70
N ARG A 61 4.74 4.25 -14.99
CA ARG A 61 4.18 2.97 -15.47
C ARG A 61 5.18 1.82 -15.29
N GLU A 62 6.45 2.06 -15.59
CA GLU A 62 7.50 1.06 -15.43
C GLU A 62 7.64 0.63 -13.97
N PHE A 63 7.60 1.59 -13.04
CA PHE A 63 7.63 1.29 -11.61
C PHE A 63 6.49 0.34 -11.23
N LEU A 64 5.28 0.63 -11.69
CA LEU A 64 4.10 -0.21 -11.40
C LEU A 64 4.24 -1.61 -12.01
N THR A 65 4.74 -1.70 -13.25
CA THR A 65 4.95 -2.99 -13.91
C THR A 65 5.99 -3.83 -13.18
N ASP A 66 7.11 -3.21 -12.81
CA ASP A 66 8.18 -3.88 -12.07
C ASP A 66 7.68 -4.36 -10.71
N LEU A 67 6.83 -3.57 -10.07
CA LEU A 67 6.25 -3.92 -8.78
C LEU A 67 5.46 -5.23 -8.86
N THR A 68 4.82 -5.52 -9.99
CA THR A 68 4.04 -6.75 -10.15
C THR A 68 4.88 -8.02 -10.14
N GLY A 69 6.20 -7.89 -10.15
CA GLY A 69 7.09 -9.06 -9.98
C GLY A 69 6.90 -9.73 -8.63
N PHE A 70 6.43 -9.00 -7.61
CA PHE A 70 6.22 -9.56 -6.26
C PHE A 70 4.99 -8.99 -5.54
N VAL A 71 4.31 -8.01 -6.11
CA VAL A 71 3.11 -7.40 -5.52
C VAL A 71 1.92 -7.72 -6.41
N SER A 72 0.82 -8.15 -5.80
CA SER A 72 -0.43 -8.44 -6.49
C SER A 72 -1.47 -7.38 -6.17
N VAL A 73 -2.45 -7.23 -7.05
CA VAL A 73 -3.61 -6.35 -6.78
C VAL A 73 -4.62 -7.15 -5.95
N ALA A 74 -5.11 -6.56 -4.87
CA ALA A 74 -6.11 -7.19 -4.02
C ALA A 74 -7.39 -7.46 -4.82
N PRO A 75 -7.99 -8.67 -4.69
CA PRO A 75 -9.19 -9.03 -5.48
C PRO A 75 -10.45 -8.45 -4.87
N THR A 76 -10.75 -7.18 -5.16
CA THR A 76 -11.92 -6.49 -4.64
C THR A 76 -13.05 -6.39 -5.67
N ASP A 77 -14.27 -6.34 -5.17
CA ASP A 77 -15.48 -6.24 -5.99
C ASP A 77 -16.53 -5.32 -5.35
N THR A 78 -17.77 -5.38 -5.83
CA THR A 78 -18.86 -4.52 -5.36
C THR A 78 -19.14 -4.68 -3.86
N GLU A 79 -19.04 -5.89 -3.33
CA GLU A 79 -19.25 -6.12 -1.89
C GLU A 79 -18.19 -5.43 -1.04
N ASP A 80 -16.96 -5.36 -1.54
CA ASP A 80 -15.88 -4.66 -0.84
C ASP A 80 -16.14 -3.16 -0.80
N LEU A 81 -16.73 -2.59 -1.86
CA LEU A 81 -17.15 -1.20 -1.86
C LEU A 81 -18.22 -0.94 -0.78
N ARG A 82 -19.21 -1.81 -0.70
CA ARG A 82 -20.25 -1.68 0.32
C ARG A 82 -19.68 -1.79 1.73
N TYR A 83 -18.75 -2.71 1.92
CA TYR A 83 -18.04 -2.84 3.19
C TYR A 83 -17.28 -1.57 3.55
N ALA A 84 -16.49 -1.04 2.61
CA ALA A 84 -15.73 0.19 2.83
C ALA A 84 -16.65 1.35 3.23
N ALA A 85 -17.77 1.51 2.52
CA ALA A 85 -18.72 2.59 2.79
C ALA A 85 -19.38 2.47 4.17
N SER A 86 -19.43 1.27 4.75
CA SER A 86 -20.03 1.01 6.06
C SER A 86 -19.07 1.25 7.22
N LEU A 87 -17.76 1.38 6.96
CA LEU A 87 -16.78 1.56 8.03
C LEU A 87 -16.83 2.97 8.63
N ALA A 88 -16.57 3.04 9.95
CA ALA A 88 -16.57 4.30 10.68
C ALA A 88 -15.22 5.02 10.52
N LEU A 89 -14.71 5.11 9.29
CA LEU A 89 -13.52 5.86 8.94
C LEU A 89 -13.95 7.10 8.16
N PRO A 90 -13.48 8.30 8.54
CA PRO A 90 -13.95 9.53 7.88
C PRO A 90 -13.52 9.65 6.43
N ASP A 91 -12.39 9.06 6.06
CA ASP A 91 -11.87 9.09 4.69
C ASP A 91 -12.22 7.80 3.96
N LEU A 92 -12.98 7.93 2.85
CA LEU A 92 -13.40 6.76 2.07
C LEU A 92 -12.20 6.04 1.43
N GLU A 93 -11.18 6.77 1.02
CA GLU A 93 -9.98 6.16 0.43
C GLU A 93 -9.29 5.24 1.45
N ASP A 94 -9.17 5.68 2.71
CA ASP A 94 -8.63 4.85 3.78
C ASP A 94 -9.53 3.63 4.02
N ALA A 95 -10.84 3.82 4.00
CA ALA A 95 -11.79 2.71 4.14
C ALA A 95 -11.65 1.70 3.00
N MET A 96 -11.38 2.17 1.78
CA MET A 96 -11.12 1.30 0.64
C MET A 96 -9.82 0.51 0.81
N GLN A 97 -8.80 1.09 1.44
CA GLN A 97 -7.58 0.35 1.79
C GLN A 97 -7.89 -0.78 2.78
N VAL A 98 -8.72 -0.50 3.78
CA VAL A 98 -9.13 -1.54 4.74
C VAL A 98 -9.89 -2.67 4.04
N ALA A 99 -10.80 -2.33 3.12
CA ALA A 99 -11.55 -3.32 2.36
C ALA A 99 -10.61 -4.18 1.49
N ALA A 100 -9.62 -3.57 0.85
CA ALA A 100 -8.63 -4.28 0.06
C ALA A 100 -7.78 -5.21 0.94
N ALA A 101 -7.37 -4.74 2.11
CA ALA A 101 -6.61 -5.55 3.07
C ALA A 101 -7.41 -6.77 3.51
N ARG A 102 -8.69 -6.58 3.80
CA ARG A 102 -9.59 -7.69 4.15
C ARG A 102 -9.71 -8.69 3.01
N ALA A 103 -9.89 -8.20 1.79
CA ALA A 103 -10.08 -9.04 0.61
C ALA A 103 -8.89 -9.95 0.33
N CYS A 104 -7.66 -9.48 0.59
CA CYS A 104 -6.46 -10.27 0.37
C CYS A 104 -5.96 -10.99 1.63
N GLY A 105 -6.69 -10.89 2.75
CA GLY A 105 -6.29 -11.51 4.01
C GLY A 105 -5.07 -10.88 4.64
N ALA A 106 -4.84 -9.58 4.41
CA ALA A 106 -3.70 -8.89 4.97
C ALA A 106 -3.81 -8.76 6.48
N GLN A 107 -2.69 -9.00 7.17
CA GLN A 107 -2.57 -8.84 8.61
C GLN A 107 -2.29 -7.39 8.98
N TYR A 108 -1.66 -6.65 8.07
CA TYR A 108 -1.27 -5.26 8.29
C TYR A 108 -1.46 -4.43 7.03
N ILE A 109 -1.70 -3.14 7.24
CA ILE A 109 -1.59 -2.12 6.20
C ILE A 109 -0.27 -1.39 6.46
N ALA A 110 0.64 -1.41 5.49
CA ALA A 110 1.91 -0.67 5.57
C ALA A 110 1.67 0.78 5.15
N THR A 111 1.86 1.71 6.07
CA THR A 111 1.59 3.13 5.83
C THR A 111 2.42 4.00 6.76
N ARG A 112 2.70 5.25 6.35
CA ARG A 112 3.27 6.25 7.26
C ARG A 112 2.19 6.87 8.16
N ASN A 113 0.93 6.81 7.75
CA ASN A 113 -0.18 7.48 8.42
C ASN A 113 -0.98 6.53 9.32
N VAL A 114 -0.29 5.86 10.22
CA VAL A 114 -0.89 4.86 11.13
C VAL A 114 -2.09 5.42 11.89
N LYS A 115 -2.04 6.68 12.30
CA LYS A 115 -3.11 7.30 13.06
C LYS A 115 -4.44 7.39 12.29
N ASP A 116 -4.39 7.45 10.95
CA ASP A 116 -5.60 7.51 10.12
C ASP A 116 -6.36 6.19 10.12
N PHE A 117 -5.69 5.11 10.54
CA PHE A 117 -6.26 3.76 10.59
C PHE A 117 -6.56 3.28 12.02
N ARG A 118 -6.65 4.19 13.00
CA ARG A 118 -6.90 3.79 14.40
C ARG A 118 -8.15 2.95 14.59
N LYS A 119 -9.21 3.26 13.85
CA LYS A 119 -10.50 2.54 13.94
C LYS A 119 -10.61 1.41 12.92
N SER A 120 -9.52 1.10 12.21
CA SER A 120 -9.50 0.04 11.23
C SER A 120 -9.47 -1.33 11.91
N PRO A 121 -10.29 -2.29 11.44
CA PRO A 121 -10.19 -3.68 11.90
C PRO A 121 -8.90 -4.37 11.47
N VAL A 122 -8.20 -3.82 10.44
CA VAL A 122 -6.87 -4.30 10.05
C VAL A 122 -5.85 -3.31 10.58
N PRO A 123 -4.90 -3.75 11.44
CA PRO A 123 -3.93 -2.83 12.02
C PRO A 123 -2.99 -2.24 10.99
N ALA A 124 -2.63 -0.97 11.17
CA ALA A 124 -1.64 -0.29 10.34
C ALA A 124 -0.29 -0.29 11.06
N ARG A 125 0.79 -0.40 10.28
CA ARG A 125 2.17 -0.36 10.78
C ARG A 125 3.02 0.46 9.82
N THR A 126 4.01 1.15 10.36
CA THR A 126 4.98 1.86 9.53
C THR A 126 5.94 0.85 8.88
N PRO A 127 6.62 1.23 7.78
CA PRO A 127 7.67 0.38 7.21
C PRO A 127 8.73 -0.02 8.24
N GLU A 128 9.14 0.90 9.12
CA GLU A 128 10.12 0.63 10.16
C GLU A 128 9.62 -0.47 11.12
N GLU A 129 8.37 -0.35 11.57
CA GLU A 129 7.77 -1.35 12.46
C GLU A 129 7.67 -2.72 11.80
N LEU A 130 7.32 -2.76 10.52
CA LEU A 130 7.21 -4.03 9.78
C LEU A 130 8.59 -4.66 9.55
N LEU A 131 9.61 -3.86 9.31
CA LEU A 131 10.97 -4.36 9.18
C LEU A 131 11.44 -5.06 10.47
N GLU A 132 11.13 -4.49 11.62
CA GLU A 132 11.43 -5.11 12.91
C GLU A 132 10.68 -6.43 13.08
N GLU A 133 9.40 -6.43 12.76
CA GLU A 133 8.53 -7.59 12.98
C GLU A 133 8.82 -8.73 12.01
N LEU A 134 9.10 -8.43 10.74
CA LEU A 134 9.32 -9.41 9.69
C LEU A 134 10.80 -9.80 9.53
N GLY A 135 11.67 -8.90 9.87
CA GLY A 135 13.10 -9.12 9.80
C GLY A 135 13.56 -10.00 10.90
#